data_2d1efa849df15d329bf8a0d959dead9c
#
_entry.id   2d1efa849df15d329bf8a0d959dead9c
#
_cell.length_a   1.000
_cell.length_b   1.000
_cell.length_c   1.000
_cell.angle_alpha   90.00
_cell.angle_beta   90.00
_cell.angle_gamma   90.00
#
_symmetry.space_group_name_H-M   'P 1'
#
loop_
_entity.id
_entity.type
_entity.pdbx_description
1 polymer ?
#
loop_
_entity_poly.entity_id
_entity_poly.type
_entity_poly.pdbx_seq_one_letter_code
_entity_poly.pdbx_strand_id
1 'polypeptide(L)'
;MKNKIIEKFRDDANELNQSNIVDIAIKDVIVAPASTSIINIANMMTKNNVRRIPITDPGSGKILGIITTMDILNFFGGGEKYKVITDKYEGNFLSAINAPIREIMTKGVKTLNIKDTIVDATTVMLESKIGGLPIVDDDDKLVGMLTEGDVVGKLKNIIAGSEVEDVMTSDVMTTTPGTRIEGVTKIMVRNSIRRIPIVGEDPKDNTEKLLGFITATDILKYIGDHKLFTELFSNEGNDVVDITIDKLMEKDVITTDKYAKTEDIIEIMEENDIKGVPVVDNETGKLEGIITVRDLLKTIIE
;
A
#
# COMPACT_ATOMS: atom_id res chain seq x y z
N MET A 1 20.74 5.59 -10.82
CA MET A 1 19.30 5.83 -11.02
C MET A 1 19.02 7.31 -11.29
N LYS A 2 19.37 8.25 -10.39
CA LYS A 2 19.13 9.69 -10.56
C LYS A 2 19.53 10.24 -11.95
N ASN A 3 20.69 9.86 -12.48
CA ASN A 3 21.15 10.33 -13.80
C ASN A 3 20.28 9.82 -14.96
N LYS A 4 19.74 8.59 -14.89
CA LYS A 4 18.81 8.06 -15.90
C LYS A 4 17.49 8.84 -15.88
N ILE A 5 16.97 9.15 -14.69
CA ILE A 5 15.76 9.98 -14.53
C ILE A 5 16.00 11.35 -15.15
N ILE A 6 17.14 11.99 -14.86
CA ILE A 6 17.50 13.29 -15.41
C ILE A 6 17.65 13.24 -16.94
N GLU A 7 18.18 12.15 -17.49
CA GLU A 7 18.34 11.99 -18.94
C GLU A 7 17.00 11.85 -19.67
N LYS A 8 16.07 11.06 -19.14
CA LYS A 8 14.72 10.88 -19.70
C LYS A 8 13.90 12.18 -19.66
N PHE A 9 14.14 13.00 -18.63
CA PHE A 9 13.49 14.30 -18.46
C PHE A 9 14.25 15.49 -19.04
N ARG A 10 15.20 15.25 -19.96
CA ARG A 10 16.15 16.29 -20.41
C ARG A 10 15.48 17.52 -20.99
N ASP A 11 14.33 17.36 -21.64
CA ASP A 11 13.57 18.45 -22.24
C ASP A 11 12.64 19.14 -21.22
N ASP A 12 12.14 18.38 -20.21
CA ASP A 12 11.30 18.86 -19.09
C ASP A 12 12.11 19.05 -17.80
N ALA A 13 13.41 18.72 -17.81
CA ALA A 13 14.29 18.67 -16.63
C ALA A 13 14.38 20.00 -15.87
N ASN A 14 14.25 21.12 -16.57
CA ASN A 14 14.25 22.43 -15.91
C ASN A 14 13.01 22.66 -15.06
N GLU A 15 11.83 22.19 -15.50
CA GLU A 15 10.58 22.33 -14.77
C GLU A 15 10.54 21.36 -13.57
N LEU A 16 10.96 20.12 -13.76
CA LEU A 16 10.95 19.08 -12.73
C LEU A 16 12.02 19.25 -11.65
N ASN A 17 13.22 19.72 -12.03
CA ASN A 17 14.27 20.07 -11.07
C ASN A 17 13.96 21.33 -10.27
N GLN A 18 13.05 22.18 -10.76
CA GLN A 18 12.54 23.36 -10.05
C GLN A 18 11.24 23.08 -9.29
N SER A 19 10.56 21.98 -9.58
CA SER A 19 9.31 21.60 -8.90
C SER A 19 9.61 21.14 -7.46
N ASN A 20 9.17 21.95 -6.51
CA ASN A 20 9.28 21.61 -5.09
C ASN A 20 8.28 20.52 -4.75
N ILE A 21 8.75 19.46 -4.08
CA ILE A 21 7.88 18.35 -3.64
C ILE A 21 6.75 18.78 -2.70
N VAL A 22 6.91 19.92 -2.01
CA VAL A 22 5.89 20.46 -1.09
C VAL A 22 4.63 20.91 -1.85
N ASP A 23 4.73 21.21 -3.16
CA ASP A 23 3.59 21.66 -3.96
C ASP A 23 2.61 20.51 -4.27
N ILE A 24 3.11 19.27 -4.32
CA ILE A 24 2.31 18.07 -4.58
C ILE A 24 2.12 17.20 -3.35
N ALA A 25 2.70 17.59 -2.22
CA ALA A 25 2.63 16.83 -0.98
C ALA A 25 1.28 16.99 -0.26
N ILE A 26 0.86 15.94 0.42
CA ILE A 26 -0.24 15.98 1.38
C ILE A 26 0.25 16.74 2.62
N LYS A 27 -0.36 17.90 2.91
CA LYS A 27 0.03 18.77 4.04
C LYS A 27 -0.72 18.43 5.34
N ASP A 28 -1.99 18.07 5.23
CA ASP A 28 -2.81 17.67 6.37
C ASP A 28 -2.57 16.20 6.73
N VAL A 29 -1.39 15.93 7.29
CA VAL A 29 -0.93 14.58 7.61
C VAL A 29 -1.52 14.10 8.92
N ILE A 30 -2.21 12.95 8.90
CA ILE A 30 -2.62 12.24 10.11
C ILE A 30 -1.37 11.69 10.82
N VAL A 31 -1.14 12.13 12.04
CA VAL A 31 0.00 11.71 12.87
C VAL A 31 -0.47 11.13 14.21
N ALA A 32 0.40 10.39 14.86
CA ALA A 32 0.14 9.86 16.20
C ALA A 32 1.40 9.88 17.08
N PRO A 33 1.25 10.01 18.41
CA PRO A 33 2.35 9.81 19.34
C PRO A 33 2.73 8.33 19.48
N ALA A 34 3.98 8.06 19.85
CA ALA A 34 4.51 6.71 20.02
C ALA A 34 3.85 5.88 21.13
N SER A 35 3.06 6.51 21.99
CA SER A 35 2.25 5.89 23.05
C SER A 35 0.87 5.42 22.60
N THR A 36 0.41 5.80 21.40
CA THR A 36 -0.88 5.36 20.86
C THR A 36 -0.90 3.84 20.71
N SER A 37 -2.00 3.19 21.10
CA SER A 37 -2.11 1.74 21.01
C SER A 37 -2.20 1.26 19.55
N ILE A 38 -1.76 0.02 19.30
CA ILE A 38 -1.77 -0.60 17.97
C ILE A 38 -3.18 -0.60 17.38
N ILE A 39 -4.19 -0.95 18.19
CA ILE A 39 -5.58 -0.98 17.73
C ILE A 39 -6.09 0.43 17.37
N ASN A 40 -5.74 1.44 18.15
CA ASN A 40 -6.12 2.82 17.84
C ASN A 40 -5.46 3.31 16.53
N ILE A 41 -4.22 2.91 16.26
CA ILE A 41 -3.58 3.19 14.96
C ILE A 41 -4.34 2.51 13.81
N ALA A 42 -4.73 1.24 13.95
CA ALA A 42 -5.52 0.55 12.93
C ALA A 42 -6.84 1.29 12.66
N ASN A 43 -7.55 1.69 13.74
CA ASN A 43 -8.78 2.48 13.65
C ASN A 43 -8.56 3.85 13.01
N MET A 44 -7.47 4.54 13.34
CA MET A 44 -7.12 5.82 12.72
C MET A 44 -6.87 5.66 11.22
N MET A 45 -6.15 4.62 10.81
CA MET A 45 -5.92 4.32 9.39
C MET A 45 -7.22 4.08 8.65
N THR A 46 -8.11 3.24 9.19
CA THR A 46 -9.40 2.90 8.60
C THR A 46 -10.30 4.12 8.51
N LYS A 47 -10.47 4.87 9.62
CA LYS A 47 -11.36 6.02 9.69
C LYS A 47 -10.96 7.15 8.73
N ASN A 48 -9.65 7.35 8.53
CA ASN A 48 -9.14 8.43 7.70
C ASN A 48 -8.73 7.95 6.29
N ASN A 49 -8.98 6.69 5.95
CA ASN A 49 -8.59 6.07 4.68
C ASN A 49 -7.10 6.25 4.34
N VAL A 50 -6.21 6.15 5.34
CA VAL A 50 -4.77 6.28 5.16
C VAL A 50 -4.06 4.95 5.38
N ARG A 51 -3.02 4.69 4.60
CA ARG A 51 -2.25 3.42 4.64
C ARG A 51 -0.97 3.53 5.46
N ARG A 52 -0.68 4.72 5.97
CA ARG A 52 0.50 5.01 6.79
C ARG A 52 0.25 6.20 7.70
N ILE A 53 0.84 6.16 8.89
CA ILE A 53 0.78 7.24 9.86
C ILE A 53 2.20 7.50 10.36
N PRO A 54 2.76 8.70 10.13
CA PRO A 54 3.97 9.13 10.79
C PRO A 54 3.76 9.19 12.30
N ILE A 55 4.75 8.69 13.04
CA ILE A 55 4.76 8.75 14.49
C ILE A 55 5.68 9.88 14.89
N THR A 56 5.12 10.87 15.57
CA THR A 56 5.83 12.10 15.92
C THR A 56 5.91 12.31 17.42
N ASP A 57 6.88 13.09 17.84
CA ASP A 57 6.95 13.62 19.20
C ASP A 57 5.96 14.77 19.36
N PRO A 58 5.01 14.70 20.30
CA PRO A 58 3.96 15.72 20.44
C PRO A 58 4.48 17.11 20.79
N GLY A 59 5.64 17.20 21.44
CA GLY A 59 6.21 18.49 21.87
C GLY A 59 6.98 19.20 20.75
N SER A 60 7.81 18.45 20.03
CA SER A 60 8.69 19.01 18.98
C SER A 60 8.16 18.87 17.57
N GLY A 61 7.21 17.96 17.31
CA GLY A 61 6.73 17.61 15.97
C GLY A 61 7.73 16.78 15.16
N LYS A 62 8.87 16.38 15.77
CA LYS A 62 9.88 15.56 15.09
C LYS A 62 9.38 14.15 14.81
N ILE A 63 9.83 13.59 13.68
CA ILE A 63 9.48 12.23 13.32
C ILE A 63 10.27 11.22 14.16
N LEU A 64 9.55 10.28 14.78
CA LEU A 64 10.11 9.19 15.59
C LEU A 64 10.07 7.86 14.86
N GLY A 65 9.15 7.70 13.94
CA GLY A 65 8.91 6.46 13.22
C GLY A 65 7.79 6.61 12.21
N ILE A 66 7.49 5.50 11.55
CA ILE A 66 6.30 5.39 10.69
C ILE A 66 5.66 4.02 10.90
N ILE A 67 4.37 3.98 10.80
CA ILE A 67 3.60 2.74 10.79
C ILE A 67 2.77 2.65 9.51
N THR A 68 2.72 1.48 8.91
CA THR A 68 1.96 1.22 7.68
C THR A 68 0.96 0.10 7.87
N THR A 69 -0.01 -0.01 6.97
CA THR A 69 -0.93 -1.15 6.91
C THR A 69 -0.18 -2.49 6.93
N MET A 70 0.94 -2.59 6.20
CA MET A 70 1.74 -3.82 6.17
C MET A 70 2.39 -4.16 7.51
N ASP A 71 2.72 -3.16 8.33
CA ASP A 71 3.24 -3.39 9.69
C ASP A 71 2.14 -3.95 10.59
N ILE A 72 0.93 -3.46 10.45
CA ILE A 72 -0.24 -3.98 11.18
C ILE A 72 -0.54 -5.43 10.74
N LEU A 73 -0.55 -5.71 9.44
CA LEU A 73 -0.74 -7.08 8.94
C LEU A 73 0.37 -8.03 9.41
N ASN A 74 1.61 -7.56 9.43
CA ASN A 74 2.77 -8.30 9.93
C ASN A 74 2.59 -8.67 11.42
N PHE A 75 2.10 -7.72 12.23
CA PHE A 75 1.79 -7.93 13.64
C PHE A 75 0.65 -8.95 13.84
N PHE A 76 -0.39 -8.96 13.02
CA PHE A 76 -1.53 -9.88 13.13
C PHE A 76 -1.26 -11.32 12.65
N GLY A 77 -0.04 -11.69 12.35
CA GLY A 77 0.33 -13.08 12.05
C GLY A 77 1.02 -13.28 10.71
N GLY A 78 1.27 -12.17 9.98
CA GLY A 78 1.94 -12.24 8.68
C GLY A 78 3.46 -12.43 8.76
N GLY A 79 4.12 -12.01 9.85
CA GLY A 79 5.56 -12.00 9.87
C GLY A 79 6.22 -11.75 11.23
N GLU A 80 7.40 -11.12 11.24
CA GLU A 80 8.26 -11.00 12.44
C GLU A 80 7.65 -10.18 13.59
N LYS A 81 6.78 -9.21 13.28
CA LYS A 81 6.14 -8.37 14.31
C LYS A 81 5.12 -9.16 15.15
N TYR A 82 4.68 -10.33 14.68
CA TYR A 82 3.87 -11.25 15.47
C TYR A 82 4.58 -11.73 16.74
N LYS A 83 5.91 -11.75 16.74
CA LYS A 83 6.72 -12.07 17.92
C LYS A 83 6.46 -11.17 19.12
N VAL A 84 5.97 -9.95 18.90
CA VAL A 84 5.54 -9.07 19.98
C VAL A 84 4.39 -9.71 20.76
N ILE A 85 3.46 -10.39 20.11
CA ILE A 85 2.36 -11.09 20.77
C ILE A 85 2.89 -12.30 21.54
N THR A 86 3.71 -13.15 20.91
CA THR A 86 4.18 -14.41 21.50
C THR A 86 5.23 -14.21 22.59
N ASP A 87 6.25 -13.38 22.33
CA ASP A 87 7.44 -13.32 23.15
C ASP A 87 7.30 -12.28 24.27
N LYS A 88 6.56 -11.18 24.02
CA LYS A 88 6.42 -10.09 25.01
C LYS A 88 5.11 -10.16 25.79
N TYR A 89 4.04 -10.61 25.15
CA TYR A 89 2.71 -10.70 25.76
C TYR A 89 2.24 -12.13 25.96
N GLU A 90 3.14 -13.12 25.89
CA GLU A 90 2.90 -14.54 26.18
C GLU A 90 1.66 -15.12 25.48
N GLY A 91 1.40 -14.64 24.24
CA GLY A 91 0.21 -15.00 23.48
C GLY A 91 -1.06 -14.23 23.87
N ASN A 92 -1.00 -13.35 24.87
CA ASN A 92 -2.16 -12.53 25.24
C ASN A 92 -2.41 -11.44 24.20
N PHE A 93 -3.28 -11.78 23.26
CA PHE A 93 -3.62 -10.94 22.11
C PHE A 93 -4.19 -9.58 22.53
N LEU A 94 -5.10 -9.55 23.53
CA LEU A 94 -5.69 -8.30 24.01
C LEU A 94 -4.69 -7.33 24.59
N SER A 95 -3.74 -7.84 25.37
CA SER A 95 -2.66 -7.02 25.90
C SER A 95 -1.76 -6.51 24.78
N ALA A 96 -1.47 -7.36 23.80
CA ALA A 96 -0.62 -7.01 22.67
C ALA A 96 -1.22 -5.95 21.75
N ILE A 97 -2.52 -6.00 21.42
CA ILE A 97 -3.17 -4.97 20.58
C ILE A 97 -3.31 -3.61 21.27
N ASN A 98 -3.35 -3.61 22.60
CA ASN A 98 -3.35 -2.39 23.40
C ASN A 98 -1.93 -1.87 23.70
N ALA A 99 -0.90 -2.58 23.26
CA ALA A 99 0.48 -2.12 23.37
C ALA A 99 0.72 -0.83 22.58
N PRO A 100 1.66 0.00 23.04
CA PRO A 100 2.01 1.24 22.33
C PRO A 100 2.66 0.95 20.98
N ILE A 101 2.34 1.79 19.98
CA ILE A 101 2.78 1.60 18.59
C ILE A 101 4.30 1.58 18.41
N ARG A 102 5.06 2.20 19.34
CA ARG A 102 6.53 2.17 19.33
C ARG A 102 7.13 0.76 19.32
N GLU A 103 6.35 -0.26 19.64
CA GLU A 103 6.79 -1.67 19.66
C GLU A 103 6.86 -2.28 18.27
N ILE A 104 6.03 -1.78 17.35
CA ILE A 104 5.95 -2.34 15.99
C ILE A 104 6.21 -1.31 14.88
N MET A 105 6.31 -0.01 15.21
CA MET A 105 6.63 1.01 14.21
C MET A 105 8.02 0.80 13.60
N THR A 106 8.21 1.23 12.37
CA THR A 106 9.53 1.31 11.75
C THR A 106 10.24 2.55 12.25
N LYS A 107 11.42 2.37 12.85
CA LYS A 107 12.32 3.45 13.28
C LYS A 107 13.35 3.75 12.19
N GLY A 108 14.03 4.89 12.26
CA GLY A 108 15.01 5.28 11.23
C GLY A 108 14.36 5.48 9.88
N VAL A 109 13.27 6.23 9.87
CA VAL A 109 12.44 6.49 8.69
C VAL A 109 13.25 7.25 7.64
N LYS A 110 13.22 6.78 6.38
CA LYS A 110 13.68 7.60 5.27
C LYS A 110 12.71 8.76 5.07
N THR A 111 13.24 9.96 5.05
CA THR A 111 12.49 11.20 4.86
C THR A 111 12.99 11.94 3.63
N LEU A 112 12.20 12.87 3.15
CA LEU A 112 12.59 13.89 2.19
C LEU A 112 12.72 15.23 2.93
N ASN A 113 13.66 16.05 2.50
CA ASN A 113 13.74 17.43 2.96
C ASN A 113 12.83 18.33 2.11
N ILE A 114 12.29 19.40 2.68
CA ILE A 114 11.46 20.39 1.94
C ILE A 114 12.16 20.98 0.71
N LYS A 115 13.48 20.84 0.60
CA LYS A 115 14.32 21.32 -0.50
C LYS A 115 14.54 20.27 -1.58
N ASP A 116 14.13 19.02 -1.34
CA ASP A 116 14.27 17.95 -2.31
C ASP A 116 13.33 18.16 -3.50
N THR A 117 13.73 17.60 -4.63
CA THR A 117 12.98 17.67 -5.88
C THR A 117 12.14 16.41 -6.11
N ILE A 118 11.24 16.44 -7.09
CA ILE A 118 10.49 15.25 -7.53
C ILE A 118 11.44 14.13 -7.98
N VAL A 119 12.56 14.48 -8.61
CA VAL A 119 13.59 13.51 -9.03
C VAL A 119 14.24 12.83 -7.83
N ASP A 120 14.54 13.58 -6.77
CA ASP A 120 15.08 13.02 -5.53
C ASP A 120 14.08 12.07 -4.88
N ALA A 121 12.82 12.49 -4.77
CA ALA A 121 11.74 11.67 -4.22
C ALA A 121 11.54 10.37 -5.00
N THR A 122 11.45 10.45 -6.33
CA THR A 122 11.31 9.30 -7.23
C THR A 122 12.48 8.33 -7.05
N THR A 123 13.71 8.86 -7.01
CA THR A 123 14.92 8.07 -6.80
C THR A 123 14.84 7.28 -5.48
N VAL A 124 14.54 7.96 -4.37
CA VAL A 124 14.44 7.32 -3.04
C VAL A 124 13.34 6.28 -3.01
N MET A 125 12.16 6.56 -3.60
CA MET A 125 11.03 5.62 -3.66
C MET A 125 11.38 4.34 -4.40
N LEU A 126 12.02 4.45 -5.56
CA LEU A 126 12.38 3.30 -6.40
C LEU A 126 13.53 2.49 -5.82
N GLU A 127 14.62 3.13 -5.37
CA GLU A 127 15.78 2.43 -4.79
C GLU A 127 15.44 1.72 -3.49
N SER A 128 14.58 2.35 -2.66
CA SER A 128 14.21 1.81 -1.35
C SER A 128 12.95 0.95 -1.38
N LYS A 129 12.25 0.89 -2.52
CA LYS A 129 10.95 0.22 -2.68
C LYS A 129 9.89 0.74 -1.69
N ILE A 130 9.93 2.04 -1.39
CA ILE A 130 9.03 2.72 -0.44
C ILE A 130 7.98 3.51 -1.21
N GLY A 131 6.70 3.20 -0.98
CA GLY A 131 5.57 3.83 -1.68
C GLY A 131 5.09 5.15 -1.07
N GLY A 132 5.87 5.78 -0.21
CA GLY A 132 5.59 7.11 0.33
C GLY A 132 6.50 7.49 1.48
N LEU A 133 6.91 8.74 1.49
CA LEU A 133 7.95 9.28 2.34
C LEU A 133 7.42 10.50 3.11
N PRO A 134 7.70 10.62 4.41
CA PRO A 134 7.51 11.88 5.12
C PRO A 134 8.44 12.96 4.58
N ILE A 135 7.94 14.18 4.51
CA ILE A 135 8.74 15.38 4.22
C ILE A 135 9.00 16.10 5.54
N VAL A 136 10.23 16.48 5.78
CA VAL A 136 10.65 17.20 6.99
C VAL A 136 11.33 18.52 6.65
N ASP A 137 11.29 19.44 7.57
CA ASP A 137 12.09 20.68 7.54
C ASP A 137 13.54 20.46 8.02
N ASP A 138 14.33 21.52 8.08
CA ASP A 138 15.72 21.47 8.52
C ASP A 138 15.88 21.12 10.03
N ASP A 139 14.79 21.17 10.80
CA ASP A 139 14.73 20.79 12.22
C ASP A 139 14.18 19.36 12.45
N ASP A 140 14.03 18.56 11.38
CA ASP A 140 13.41 17.22 11.38
C ASP A 140 11.92 17.19 11.77
N LYS A 141 11.22 18.33 11.70
CA LYS A 141 9.77 18.37 11.92
C LYS A 141 9.02 17.93 10.68
N LEU A 142 7.97 17.16 10.87
CA LEU A 142 7.10 16.72 9.80
C LEU A 142 6.32 17.91 9.22
N VAL A 143 6.42 18.09 7.89
CA VAL A 143 5.69 19.13 7.13
C VAL A 143 4.74 18.57 6.09
N GLY A 144 4.89 17.31 5.72
CA GLY A 144 4.02 16.67 4.71
C GLY A 144 4.33 15.21 4.48
N MET A 145 3.55 14.61 3.60
CA MET A 145 3.76 13.27 3.07
C MET A 145 3.71 13.30 1.54
N LEU A 146 4.61 12.56 0.91
CA LEU A 146 4.61 12.35 -0.54
C LEU A 146 4.48 10.85 -0.85
N THR A 147 3.61 10.49 -1.79
CA THR A 147 3.39 9.10 -2.19
C THR A 147 3.73 8.86 -3.67
N GLU A 148 3.91 7.58 -4.05
CA GLU A 148 4.08 7.19 -5.46
C GLU A 148 2.94 7.73 -6.34
N GLY A 149 1.69 7.77 -5.82
CA GLY A 149 0.54 8.30 -6.55
C GLY A 149 0.66 9.79 -6.87
N ASP A 150 1.11 10.58 -5.89
CA ASP A 150 1.28 12.03 -6.07
C ASP A 150 2.36 12.31 -7.13
N VAL A 151 3.43 11.52 -7.13
CA VAL A 151 4.51 11.62 -8.12
C VAL A 151 4.01 11.20 -9.51
N VAL A 152 3.29 10.06 -9.64
CA VAL A 152 2.75 9.58 -10.92
C VAL A 152 1.75 10.58 -11.50
N GLY A 153 0.84 11.12 -10.68
CA GLY A 153 -0.11 12.15 -11.12
C GLY A 153 0.59 13.39 -11.66
N LYS A 154 1.65 13.87 -10.98
CA LYS A 154 2.44 15.02 -11.47
C LYS A 154 3.21 14.71 -12.76
N LEU A 155 3.66 13.46 -12.94
CA LEU A 155 4.45 13.03 -14.10
C LEU A 155 3.60 12.37 -15.19
N LYS A 156 2.28 12.46 -15.14
CA LYS A 156 1.33 11.80 -16.04
C LYS A 156 1.72 11.98 -17.52
N ASN A 157 1.96 13.21 -17.96
CA ASN A 157 2.30 13.51 -19.35
C ASN A 157 3.65 12.90 -19.81
N ILE A 158 4.52 12.56 -18.88
CA ILE A 158 5.85 12.01 -19.15
C ILE A 158 5.79 10.47 -19.17
N ILE A 159 4.89 9.89 -18.38
CA ILE A 159 4.65 8.45 -18.30
C ILE A 159 3.77 7.97 -19.46
N ALA A 160 3.00 8.87 -20.06
CA ALA A 160 2.07 8.59 -21.15
C ALA A 160 2.76 8.00 -22.39
N GLY A 161 1.97 7.25 -23.18
CA GLY A 161 2.35 6.77 -24.51
C GLY A 161 2.72 5.30 -24.62
N SER A 162 2.90 4.58 -23.49
CA SER A 162 3.11 3.13 -23.48
C SER A 162 1.77 2.37 -23.45
N GLU A 163 1.76 1.11 -23.88
CA GLU A 163 0.67 0.20 -23.64
C GLU A 163 0.82 -0.51 -22.28
N VAL A 164 -0.30 -0.94 -21.71
CA VAL A 164 -0.31 -1.62 -20.41
C VAL A 164 0.60 -2.87 -20.45
N GLU A 165 0.63 -3.61 -21.57
CA GLU A 165 1.45 -4.82 -21.69
C GLU A 165 2.95 -4.57 -21.55
N ASP A 166 3.42 -3.39 -21.92
CA ASP A 166 4.83 -3.01 -21.80
C ASP A 166 5.26 -2.75 -20.35
N VAL A 167 4.29 -2.44 -19.48
CA VAL A 167 4.52 -1.90 -18.13
C VAL A 167 4.03 -2.84 -17.04
N MET A 168 2.97 -3.62 -17.31
CA MET A 168 2.33 -4.49 -16.33
C MET A 168 3.27 -5.56 -15.77
N THR A 169 2.95 -6.04 -14.57
CA THR A 169 3.50 -7.28 -14.04
C THR A 169 2.62 -8.44 -14.49
N SER A 170 3.14 -9.36 -15.31
CA SER A 170 2.42 -10.53 -15.84
C SER A 170 2.51 -11.75 -14.90
N ASP A 171 3.59 -11.89 -14.14
CA ASP A 171 3.72 -12.97 -13.13
C ASP A 171 3.05 -12.53 -11.82
N VAL A 172 1.73 -12.72 -11.74
CA VAL A 172 0.89 -12.23 -10.65
C VAL A 172 0.61 -13.34 -9.64
N MET A 173 0.89 -13.07 -8.37
CA MET A 173 0.42 -13.92 -7.28
C MET A 173 -1.09 -13.80 -7.15
N THR A 174 -1.80 -14.91 -7.29
CA THR A 174 -3.24 -15.03 -7.16
C THR A 174 -3.63 -15.88 -5.95
N THR A 175 -4.91 -15.89 -5.63
CA THR A 175 -5.49 -16.76 -4.62
C THR A 175 -6.93 -17.11 -5.00
N THR A 176 -7.58 -17.99 -4.24
CA THR A 176 -8.95 -18.43 -4.48
C THR A 176 -9.89 -17.93 -3.39
N PRO A 177 -11.21 -17.82 -3.65
CA PRO A 177 -12.19 -17.29 -2.68
C PRO A 177 -12.21 -18.01 -1.33
N GLY A 178 -11.92 -19.32 -1.33
CA GLY A 178 -11.90 -20.14 -0.11
C GLY A 178 -10.63 -19.99 0.75
N THR A 179 -9.68 -19.14 0.34
CA THR A 179 -8.46 -18.90 1.12
C THR A 179 -8.77 -18.12 2.39
N ARG A 180 -8.22 -18.55 3.52
CA ARG A 180 -8.39 -17.87 4.81
C ARG A 180 -7.64 -16.53 4.84
N ILE A 181 -8.17 -15.55 5.57
CA ILE A 181 -7.55 -14.21 5.75
C ILE A 181 -6.09 -14.34 6.21
N GLU A 182 -5.81 -15.24 7.15
CA GLU A 182 -4.44 -15.48 7.65
C GLU A 182 -3.49 -15.88 6.51
N GLY A 183 -3.92 -16.79 5.64
CA GLY A 183 -3.14 -17.24 4.48
C GLY A 183 -2.80 -16.09 3.55
N VAL A 184 -3.80 -15.29 3.19
CA VAL A 184 -3.62 -14.10 2.33
C VAL A 184 -2.72 -13.06 3.00
N THR A 185 -2.90 -12.81 4.29
CA THR A 185 -2.05 -11.90 5.07
C THR A 185 -0.58 -12.35 5.02
N LYS A 186 -0.32 -13.65 5.21
CA LYS A 186 1.04 -14.22 5.10
C LYS A 186 1.63 -14.07 3.71
N ILE A 187 0.84 -14.29 2.65
CA ILE A 187 1.27 -14.09 1.26
C ILE A 187 1.66 -12.62 1.06
N MET A 188 0.80 -11.68 1.46
CA MET A 188 1.07 -10.25 1.32
C MET A 188 2.35 -9.82 2.02
N VAL A 189 2.52 -10.22 3.29
CA VAL A 189 3.66 -9.81 4.11
C VAL A 189 4.97 -10.41 3.60
N ARG A 190 5.01 -11.71 3.30
CA ARG A 190 6.22 -12.40 2.83
C ARG A 190 6.71 -11.91 1.48
N ASN A 191 5.78 -11.54 0.60
CA ASN A 191 6.12 -11.09 -0.75
C ASN A 191 6.11 -9.56 -0.89
N SER A 192 5.86 -8.83 0.19
CA SER A 192 5.79 -7.35 0.19
C SER A 192 4.78 -6.80 -0.82
N ILE A 193 3.70 -7.54 -1.09
CA ILE A 193 2.58 -7.15 -1.94
C ILE A 193 1.39 -6.71 -1.09
N ARG A 194 0.59 -5.79 -1.62
CA ARG A 194 -0.52 -5.17 -0.87
C ARG A 194 -1.87 -5.48 -1.47
N ARG A 195 -1.90 -6.26 -2.54
CA ARG A 195 -3.11 -6.62 -3.28
C ARG A 195 -2.91 -7.93 -4.01
N ILE A 196 -3.97 -8.72 -4.07
CA ILE A 196 -3.94 -10.05 -4.69
C ILE A 196 -5.24 -10.22 -5.47
N PRO A 197 -5.17 -10.48 -6.80
CA PRO A 197 -6.31 -10.93 -7.56
C PRO A 197 -6.81 -12.29 -7.07
N ILE A 198 -8.12 -12.45 -7.05
CA ILE A 198 -8.77 -13.69 -6.67
C ILE A 198 -9.32 -14.31 -7.94
N VAL A 199 -8.88 -15.52 -8.23
CA VAL A 199 -9.24 -16.25 -9.42
C VAL A 199 -10.00 -17.54 -9.08
N GLY A 200 -10.74 -18.04 -10.04
CA GLY A 200 -11.41 -19.30 -9.93
C GLY A 200 -11.93 -19.79 -11.30
N GLU A 201 -12.25 -21.07 -11.36
CA GLU A 201 -12.77 -21.69 -12.57
C GLU A 201 -14.22 -21.28 -12.82
N ASP A 202 -14.54 -20.88 -14.05
CA ASP A 202 -15.92 -20.73 -14.48
C ASP A 202 -16.53 -22.13 -14.64
N PRO A 203 -17.64 -22.45 -13.96
CA PRO A 203 -18.25 -23.77 -14.03
C PRO A 203 -18.74 -24.17 -15.43
N LYS A 204 -18.84 -23.21 -16.36
CA LYS A 204 -19.37 -23.46 -17.72
C LYS A 204 -18.32 -23.98 -18.69
N ASP A 205 -17.09 -23.48 -18.59
CA ASP A 205 -16.04 -23.75 -19.56
C ASP A 205 -14.69 -24.17 -18.93
N ASN A 206 -14.63 -24.26 -17.58
CA ASN A 206 -13.43 -24.54 -16.78
C ASN A 206 -12.26 -23.56 -17.07
N THR A 207 -12.55 -22.37 -17.55
CA THR A 207 -11.52 -21.33 -17.70
C THR A 207 -11.29 -20.61 -16.37
N GLU A 208 -10.04 -20.33 -16.05
CA GLU A 208 -9.71 -19.51 -14.92
C GLU A 208 -10.03 -18.04 -15.20
N LYS A 209 -10.86 -17.42 -14.37
CA LYS A 209 -11.30 -16.03 -14.48
C LYS A 209 -11.00 -15.22 -13.22
N LEU A 210 -10.89 -13.92 -13.38
CA LEU A 210 -10.86 -13.00 -12.25
C LEU A 210 -12.24 -12.98 -11.57
N LEU A 211 -12.30 -13.33 -10.28
CA LEU A 211 -13.54 -13.36 -9.48
C LEU A 211 -13.61 -12.20 -8.48
N GLY A 212 -12.50 -11.58 -8.18
CA GLY A 212 -12.44 -10.50 -7.21
C GLY A 212 -11.03 -10.00 -6.96
N PHE A 213 -10.93 -9.06 -6.03
CA PHE A 213 -9.68 -8.44 -5.65
C PHE A 213 -9.65 -8.20 -4.15
N ILE A 214 -8.52 -8.45 -3.51
CA ILE A 214 -8.35 -8.15 -2.08
C ILE A 214 -7.08 -7.34 -1.86
N THR A 215 -7.20 -6.35 -0.99
CA THR A 215 -6.09 -5.47 -0.62
C THR A 215 -5.77 -5.57 0.88
N ALA A 216 -4.57 -5.15 1.24
CA ALA A 216 -4.17 -5.00 2.64
C ALA A 216 -5.10 -4.04 3.42
N THR A 217 -5.71 -3.06 2.71
CA THR A 217 -6.67 -2.12 3.30
C THR A 217 -7.97 -2.80 3.68
N ASP A 218 -8.45 -3.77 2.88
CA ASP A 218 -9.69 -4.50 3.17
C ASP A 218 -9.52 -5.37 4.41
N ILE A 219 -8.37 -6.02 4.53
CA ILE A 219 -8.02 -6.79 5.73
C ILE A 219 -7.90 -5.85 6.95
N LEU A 220 -7.25 -4.69 6.78
CA LEU A 220 -7.13 -3.70 7.85
C LEU A 220 -8.50 -3.16 8.32
N LYS A 221 -9.41 -2.88 7.38
CA LYS A 221 -10.79 -2.46 7.70
C LYS A 221 -11.51 -3.51 8.52
N TYR A 222 -11.40 -4.78 8.11
CA TYR A 222 -11.99 -5.89 8.87
C TYR A 222 -11.43 -5.98 10.30
N ILE A 223 -10.11 -5.76 10.47
CA ILE A 223 -9.46 -5.71 11.79
C ILE A 223 -9.97 -4.51 12.61
N GLY A 224 -10.02 -3.32 11.98
CA GLY A 224 -10.36 -2.04 12.64
C GLY A 224 -11.83 -1.92 13.06
N ASP A 225 -12.76 -2.49 12.32
CA ASP A 225 -14.21 -2.38 12.56
C ASP A 225 -14.70 -3.18 13.78
N HIS A 226 -13.82 -3.60 14.68
CA HIS A 226 -14.11 -4.45 15.84
C HIS A 226 -14.80 -5.79 15.51
N LYS A 227 -15.05 -6.11 14.24
CA LYS A 227 -15.64 -7.39 13.84
C LYS A 227 -14.74 -8.55 14.26
N LEU A 228 -13.43 -8.38 14.03
CA LEU A 228 -12.44 -9.32 14.52
C LEU A 228 -12.55 -9.54 16.04
N PHE A 229 -12.76 -8.46 16.81
CA PHE A 229 -12.87 -8.54 18.28
C PHE A 229 -14.17 -9.15 18.72
N THR A 230 -15.28 -8.80 18.08
CA THR A 230 -16.59 -9.37 18.42
C THR A 230 -16.59 -10.88 18.16
N GLU A 231 -15.96 -11.33 17.10
CA GLU A 231 -15.84 -12.75 16.76
C GLU A 231 -14.84 -13.48 17.66
N LEU A 232 -13.71 -12.82 18.04
CA LEU A 232 -12.75 -13.35 19.03
C LEU A 232 -13.36 -13.60 20.40
N PHE A 233 -14.32 -12.75 20.81
CA PHE A 233 -14.95 -12.85 22.12
C PHE A 233 -16.23 -13.65 22.14
N SER A 234 -16.91 -13.81 20.99
CA SER A 234 -18.13 -14.61 20.89
C SER A 234 -17.88 -16.11 20.79
N ASN A 235 -16.71 -16.50 20.32
CA ASN A 235 -16.29 -17.89 20.23
C ASN A 235 -15.22 -18.19 21.29
N GLU A 236 -15.52 -19.08 22.23
CA GLU A 236 -14.61 -19.54 23.27
C GLU A 236 -13.30 -20.09 22.64
N GLY A 237 -12.48 -19.15 22.13
CA GLY A 237 -11.03 -19.34 22.14
C GLY A 237 -10.37 -20.09 21.02
N ASN A 238 -10.81 -20.21 19.75
CA ASN A 238 -9.90 -20.71 18.70
C ASN A 238 -10.20 -20.30 17.23
N ASP A 239 -11.36 -19.75 16.88
CA ASP A 239 -11.81 -19.72 15.48
C ASP A 239 -11.84 -18.36 14.78
N VAL A 240 -11.07 -17.37 15.22
CA VAL A 240 -10.98 -16.05 14.57
C VAL A 240 -10.37 -16.10 13.18
N VAL A 241 -9.78 -17.22 12.86
CA VAL A 241 -8.95 -17.39 11.65
C VAL A 241 -9.68 -18.16 10.54
N ASP A 242 -10.93 -18.54 10.75
CA ASP A 242 -11.67 -19.36 9.78
C ASP A 242 -12.45 -18.56 8.72
N ILE A 243 -12.27 -17.23 8.71
CA ILE A 243 -12.94 -16.38 7.73
C ILE A 243 -12.18 -16.44 6.42
N THR A 244 -12.91 -16.81 5.38
CA THR A 244 -12.41 -16.84 4.01
C THR A 244 -12.57 -15.47 3.35
N ILE A 245 -11.70 -15.18 2.37
CA ILE A 245 -11.61 -13.86 1.75
C ILE A 245 -12.77 -13.53 0.82
N ASP A 246 -13.59 -14.49 0.44
CA ASP A 246 -14.83 -14.27 -0.34
C ASP A 246 -15.82 -13.30 0.35
N LYS A 247 -15.72 -13.15 1.68
CA LYS A 247 -16.50 -12.23 2.48
C LYS A 247 -15.96 -10.80 2.51
N LEU A 248 -14.70 -10.60 2.10
CA LEU A 248 -13.99 -9.32 2.18
C LEU A 248 -13.55 -8.79 0.82
N MET A 249 -13.47 -9.67 -0.18
CA MET A 249 -12.99 -9.28 -1.51
C MET A 249 -13.97 -8.31 -2.19
N GLU A 250 -13.43 -7.36 -2.93
CA GLU A 250 -14.18 -6.59 -3.91
C GLU A 250 -14.51 -7.50 -5.10
N LYS A 251 -15.78 -7.54 -5.48
CA LYS A 251 -16.29 -8.36 -6.61
C LYS A 251 -16.46 -7.54 -7.88
N ASP A 252 -16.85 -6.27 -7.74
CA ASP A 252 -17.00 -5.34 -8.84
C ASP A 252 -15.67 -4.67 -9.16
N VAL A 253 -14.71 -5.48 -9.64
CA VAL A 253 -13.32 -5.05 -9.82
C VAL A 253 -13.20 -4.21 -11.08
N ILE A 254 -12.64 -3.01 -10.96
CA ILE A 254 -12.23 -2.21 -12.10
C ILE A 254 -11.03 -2.90 -12.74
N THR A 255 -11.17 -3.26 -14.02
CA THR A 255 -10.15 -3.96 -14.81
C THR A 255 -9.78 -3.16 -16.06
N THR A 256 -8.71 -3.56 -16.71
CA THR A 256 -8.27 -3.04 -18.01
C THR A 256 -7.81 -4.20 -18.88
N ASP A 257 -7.62 -3.94 -20.16
CA ASP A 257 -6.93 -4.84 -21.07
C ASP A 257 -5.48 -4.42 -21.31
N LYS A 258 -4.69 -5.30 -21.89
CA LYS A 258 -3.25 -5.06 -22.08
C LYS A 258 -2.92 -4.02 -23.15
N TYR A 259 -3.85 -3.70 -24.04
CA TYR A 259 -3.68 -2.72 -25.12
C TYR A 259 -4.10 -1.30 -24.71
N ALA A 260 -4.67 -1.14 -23.52
CA ALA A 260 -5.02 0.18 -22.98
C ALA A 260 -3.75 1.03 -22.82
N LYS A 261 -3.92 2.36 -22.84
CA LYS A 261 -2.80 3.29 -22.68
C LYS A 261 -2.54 3.59 -21.22
N THR A 262 -1.28 3.81 -20.87
CA THR A 262 -0.87 4.11 -19.49
C THR A 262 -1.51 5.36 -18.93
N GLU A 263 -1.76 6.38 -19.76
CA GLU A 263 -2.50 7.59 -19.39
C GLU A 263 -3.93 7.33 -18.93
N ASP A 264 -4.64 6.43 -19.63
CA ASP A 264 -6.01 6.06 -19.25
C ASP A 264 -6.02 5.34 -17.89
N ILE A 265 -5.00 4.51 -17.63
CA ILE A 265 -4.87 3.82 -16.35
C ILE A 265 -4.57 4.79 -15.20
N ILE A 266 -3.77 5.82 -15.45
CA ILE A 266 -3.51 6.85 -14.44
C ILE A 266 -4.81 7.57 -14.11
N GLU A 267 -5.64 7.92 -15.10
CA GLU A 267 -6.95 8.55 -14.89
C GLU A 267 -7.89 7.64 -14.08
N ILE A 268 -8.02 6.37 -14.47
CA ILE A 268 -8.82 5.38 -13.75
C ILE A 268 -8.37 5.27 -12.28
N MET A 269 -7.06 5.25 -12.04
CA MET A 269 -6.52 5.16 -10.68
C MET A 269 -6.80 6.41 -9.85
N GLU A 270 -6.74 7.61 -10.46
CA GLU A 270 -7.02 8.89 -9.79
C GLU A 270 -8.51 9.03 -9.48
N GLU A 271 -9.39 8.83 -10.46
CA GLU A 271 -10.84 8.99 -10.32
C GLU A 271 -11.45 8.03 -9.27
N ASN A 272 -10.89 6.83 -9.14
CA ASN A 272 -11.42 5.80 -8.24
C ASN A 272 -10.61 5.64 -6.94
N ASP A 273 -9.58 6.48 -6.70
CA ASP A 273 -8.62 6.36 -5.59
C ASP A 273 -8.04 4.93 -5.43
N ILE A 274 -7.80 4.24 -6.55
CA ILE A 274 -7.15 2.93 -6.57
C ILE A 274 -5.70 3.06 -7.01
N LYS A 275 -4.86 2.12 -6.61
CA LYS A 275 -3.40 2.16 -6.86
C LYS A 275 -2.91 0.91 -7.59
N GLY A 276 -3.83 0.20 -8.23
CA GLY A 276 -3.52 -0.97 -9.05
C GLY A 276 -4.78 -1.55 -9.66
N VAL A 277 -4.67 -1.96 -10.90
CA VAL A 277 -5.76 -2.46 -11.75
C VAL A 277 -5.36 -3.82 -12.31
N PRO A 278 -6.16 -4.88 -12.12
CA PRO A 278 -5.95 -6.15 -12.82
C PRO A 278 -6.11 -5.98 -14.33
N VAL A 279 -5.23 -6.65 -15.07
CA VAL A 279 -5.27 -6.70 -16.53
C VAL A 279 -5.89 -8.02 -16.93
N VAL A 280 -6.99 -7.97 -17.70
CA VAL A 280 -7.73 -9.15 -18.11
C VAL A 280 -7.89 -9.20 -19.61
N ASP A 281 -8.00 -10.40 -20.14
CA ASP A 281 -8.46 -10.60 -21.49
C ASP A 281 -9.98 -10.33 -21.57
N ASN A 282 -10.39 -9.38 -22.40
CA ASN A 282 -11.78 -8.91 -22.47
C ASN A 282 -12.77 -9.96 -23.01
N GLU A 283 -12.30 -10.97 -23.76
CA GLU A 283 -13.16 -12.01 -24.33
C GLU A 283 -13.40 -13.13 -23.31
N THR A 284 -12.35 -13.53 -22.59
CA THR A 284 -12.39 -14.69 -21.70
C THR A 284 -12.54 -14.33 -20.23
N GLY A 285 -12.20 -13.10 -19.84
CA GLY A 285 -12.13 -12.67 -18.43
C GLY A 285 -10.92 -13.24 -17.67
N LYS A 286 -9.97 -13.85 -18.40
CA LYS A 286 -8.75 -14.42 -17.81
C LYS A 286 -7.82 -13.32 -17.33
N LEU A 287 -7.26 -13.50 -16.15
CA LEU A 287 -6.22 -12.59 -15.64
C LEU A 287 -4.94 -12.76 -16.47
N GLU A 288 -4.43 -11.66 -17.02
CA GLU A 288 -3.17 -11.59 -17.76
C GLU A 288 -2.05 -10.88 -16.98
N GLY A 289 -2.42 -10.00 -16.07
CA GLY A 289 -1.44 -9.22 -15.31
C GLY A 289 -2.06 -8.30 -14.27
N ILE A 290 -1.22 -7.44 -13.73
CA ILE A 290 -1.61 -6.32 -12.87
C ILE A 290 -0.75 -5.12 -13.19
N ILE A 291 -1.36 -3.94 -13.31
CA ILE A 291 -0.64 -2.69 -13.41
C ILE A 291 -0.85 -1.88 -12.12
N THR A 292 0.23 -1.35 -11.56
CA THR A 292 0.19 -0.58 -10.32
C THR A 292 0.87 0.77 -10.49
N VAL A 293 0.60 1.70 -9.58
CA VAL A 293 1.30 3.00 -9.52
C VAL A 293 2.84 2.81 -9.52
N ARG A 294 3.35 1.73 -8.90
CA ARG A 294 4.78 1.43 -8.89
C ARG A 294 5.31 1.01 -10.25
N ASP A 295 4.54 0.28 -11.03
CA ASP A 295 4.94 -0.13 -12.37
C ASP A 295 4.99 1.09 -13.29
N LEU A 296 3.98 1.96 -13.21
CA LEU A 296 4.00 3.27 -13.87
C LEU A 296 5.21 4.13 -13.45
N LEU A 297 5.56 4.15 -12.17
CA LEU A 297 6.72 4.90 -11.69
C LEU A 297 8.05 4.35 -12.22
N LYS A 298 8.16 3.04 -12.46
CA LYS A 298 9.37 2.42 -13.02
C LYS A 298 9.65 2.85 -14.46
N THR A 299 8.63 3.13 -15.27
CA THR A 299 8.81 3.58 -16.67
C THR A 299 9.65 4.85 -16.78
N ILE A 300 9.75 5.59 -15.68
CA ILE A 300 10.58 6.81 -15.60
C ILE A 300 12.09 6.49 -15.71
N ILE A 301 12.50 5.26 -15.37
CA ILE A 301 13.92 4.86 -15.33
C ILE A 301 14.29 3.81 -16.37
N GLU A 302 13.33 3.23 -17.05
CA GLU A 302 13.49 2.31 -18.18
C GLU A 302 13.54 3.09 -19.49
#